data_aa5d25a75266fd266f7d95dd1cfc15ce
#
_entry.id   aa5d25a75266fd266f7d95dd1cfc15ce
#
_cell.length_a   1.000
_cell.length_b   1.000
_cell.length_c   1.000
_cell.angle_alpha   90.00
_cell.angle_beta   90.00
_cell.angle_gamma   90.00
#
_symmetry.space_group_name_H-M   'P 1'
#
loop_
_entity.id
_entity.type
_entity.pdbx_description
1 polymer ?
#
loop_
_entity_poly.entity_id
_entity_poly.type
_entity_poly.pdbx_seq_one_letter_code
_entity_poly.pdbx_strand_id
1 'polypeptide(L)'
;NWTEEDVVSIYKEFEKHLFASLEEYTTPIPGVIEVIEKLKRDGIKIGSTTGYTTAMMDIVLPGAAAHGYTTDNCVTSNNLPAGRPQPYMIYQNMIDLAIPSVQSVIKYGDTIADIKEGVNADVWTVGVILGSNEMGLTQEETGKLPAEELNRRMAAVRKRMYMAGAHYVVNTIAELPEIIEIINHKMN
;
A
#
# COMPACT_ATOMS: atom_id res chain seq x y z
N ASN A 1 -21.88 29.01 -1.40
CA ASN A 1 -21.35 28.56 -2.70
C ASN A 1 -19.85 28.79 -2.69
N TRP A 2 -19.07 27.77 -2.86
CA TRP A 2 -17.61 27.82 -3.03
C TRP A 2 -17.27 28.04 -4.51
N THR A 3 -16.12 28.68 -4.77
CA THR A 3 -15.59 28.97 -6.10
C THR A 3 -14.37 28.08 -6.39
N GLU A 4 -13.92 28.02 -7.64
CA GLU A 4 -12.64 27.35 -7.98
C GLU A 4 -11.44 28.00 -7.28
N GLU A 5 -11.46 29.31 -7.06
CA GLU A 5 -10.43 30.03 -6.31
C GLU A 5 -10.37 29.57 -4.84
N ASP A 6 -11.52 29.32 -4.21
CA ASP A 6 -11.59 28.77 -2.86
C ASP A 6 -10.98 27.36 -2.81
N VAL A 7 -11.25 26.51 -3.81
CA VAL A 7 -10.69 25.15 -3.90
C VAL A 7 -9.17 25.21 -4.03
N VAL A 8 -8.65 26.08 -4.92
CA VAL A 8 -7.21 26.24 -5.11
C VAL A 8 -6.53 26.77 -3.84
N SER A 9 -7.17 27.71 -3.14
CA SER A 9 -6.64 28.25 -1.88
C SER A 9 -6.59 27.19 -0.78
N ILE A 10 -7.68 26.43 -0.61
CA ILE A 10 -7.74 25.33 0.37
C ILE A 10 -6.70 24.25 0.04
N TYR A 11 -6.55 23.92 -1.25
CA TYR A 11 -5.56 22.92 -1.68
C TYR A 11 -4.12 23.34 -1.37
N LYS A 12 -3.78 24.60 -1.59
CA LYS A 12 -2.44 25.12 -1.25
C LYS A 12 -2.14 25.07 0.25
N GLU A 13 -3.10 25.43 1.09
CA GLU A 13 -2.90 25.33 2.55
C GLU A 13 -2.85 23.87 2.99
N PHE A 14 -3.67 22.99 2.42
CA PHE A 14 -3.60 21.55 2.66
C PHE A 14 -2.22 20.98 2.27
N GLU A 15 -1.72 21.29 1.07
CA GLU A 15 -0.38 20.87 0.62
C GLU A 15 0.71 21.30 1.61
N LYS A 16 0.70 22.56 2.02
CA LYS A 16 1.68 23.10 2.98
C LYS A 16 1.68 22.33 4.30
N HIS A 17 0.52 22.06 4.87
CA HIS A 17 0.39 21.30 6.11
C HIS A 17 0.79 19.83 5.92
N LEU A 18 0.41 19.24 4.78
CA LEU A 18 0.79 17.87 4.43
C LEU A 18 2.31 17.75 4.34
N PHE A 19 2.98 18.62 3.57
CA PHE A 19 4.44 18.60 3.44
C PHE A 19 5.15 18.76 4.79
N ALA A 20 4.67 19.64 5.67
CA ALA A 20 5.24 19.82 7.01
C ALA A 20 5.11 18.57 7.90
N SER A 21 4.13 17.71 7.65
CA SER A 21 3.92 16.48 8.44
C SER A 21 4.58 15.24 7.85
N LEU A 22 5.01 15.25 6.57
CA LEU A 22 5.52 14.04 5.91
C LEU A 22 6.73 13.42 6.61
N GLU A 23 7.65 14.21 7.12
CA GLU A 23 8.84 13.72 7.83
C GLU A 23 8.49 12.98 9.13
N GLU A 24 7.43 13.42 9.80
CA GLU A 24 6.99 12.84 11.08
C GLU A 24 6.38 11.44 10.90
N TYR A 25 5.77 11.16 9.72
CA TYR A 25 5.05 9.93 9.45
C TYR A 25 5.78 8.98 8.49
N THR A 26 7.11 8.89 8.60
CA THR A 26 7.94 8.02 7.77
C THR A 26 8.29 6.68 8.42
N THR A 27 7.92 6.49 9.70
CA THR A 27 8.19 5.24 10.42
C THR A 27 7.34 4.10 9.86
N PRO A 28 7.97 3.00 9.40
CA PRO A 28 7.24 1.83 8.91
C PRO A 28 6.38 1.18 9.99
N ILE A 29 5.27 0.58 9.55
CA ILE A 29 4.41 -0.23 10.42
C ILE A 29 5.21 -1.43 10.95
N PRO A 30 5.01 -1.86 12.23
CA PRO A 30 5.72 -2.99 12.81
C PRO A 30 5.66 -4.26 11.95
N GLY A 31 6.79 -4.95 11.83
CA GLY A 31 6.95 -6.17 11.04
C GLY A 31 7.23 -5.96 9.55
N VAL A 32 7.09 -4.73 9.04
CA VAL A 32 7.32 -4.45 7.60
C VAL A 32 8.76 -4.67 7.23
N ILE A 33 9.72 -4.15 8.01
CA ILE A 33 11.15 -4.22 7.70
C ILE A 33 11.60 -5.69 7.62
N GLU A 34 11.28 -6.49 8.62
CA GLU A 34 11.67 -7.90 8.71
C GLU A 34 11.14 -8.71 7.53
N VAL A 35 9.88 -8.48 7.14
CA VAL A 35 9.25 -9.18 6.01
C VAL A 35 9.89 -8.73 4.70
N ILE A 36 10.04 -7.43 4.46
CA ILE A 36 10.64 -6.91 3.22
C ILE A 36 12.09 -7.37 3.06
N GLU A 37 12.89 -7.35 4.12
CA GLU A 37 14.25 -7.88 4.09
C GLU A 37 14.30 -9.38 3.78
N LYS A 38 13.36 -10.16 4.35
CA LYS A 38 13.23 -11.58 4.00
C LYS A 38 12.91 -11.76 2.52
N LEU A 39 11.91 -11.06 2.00
CA LEU A 39 11.51 -11.15 0.60
C LEU A 39 12.66 -10.76 -0.35
N LYS A 40 13.43 -9.72 -0.02
CA LYS A 40 14.62 -9.33 -0.80
C LYS A 40 15.70 -10.41 -0.78
N ARG A 41 15.96 -11.02 0.38
CA ARG A 41 16.91 -12.16 0.46
C ARG A 41 16.45 -13.36 -0.38
N ASP A 42 15.14 -13.57 -0.50
CA ASP A 42 14.54 -14.60 -1.33
C ASP A 42 14.51 -14.23 -2.83
N GLY A 43 15.10 -13.07 -3.20
CA GLY A 43 15.21 -12.59 -4.59
C GLY A 43 13.95 -11.90 -5.13
N ILE A 44 12.97 -11.63 -4.28
CA ILE A 44 11.74 -10.93 -4.67
C ILE A 44 12.00 -9.42 -4.78
N LYS A 45 11.59 -8.83 -5.89
CA LYS A 45 11.66 -7.38 -6.11
C LYS A 45 10.53 -6.66 -5.39
N ILE A 46 10.85 -5.52 -4.81
CA ILE A 46 9.91 -4.69 -4.05
C ILE A 46 9.65 -3.39 -4.82
N GLY A 47 8.50 -3.31 -5.47
CA GLY A 47 7.98 -2.09 -6.09
C GLY A 47 6.95 -1.41 -5.19
N SER A 48 6.93 -0.08 -5.21
CA SER A 48 5.91 0.71 -4.51
C SER A 48 5.04 1.48 -5.49
N THR A 49 3.73 1.56 -5.23
CA THR A 49 2.80 2.47 -5.90
C THR A 49 2.22 3.42 -4.87
N THR A 50 2.10 4.69 -5.18
CA THR A 50 1.61 5.69 -4.22
C THR A 50 0.74 6.75 -4.87
N GLY A 51 -0.23 7.26 -4.10
CA GLY A 51 -1.00 8.45 -4.45
C GLY A 51 -0.28 9.76 -4.14
N TYR A 52 0.88 9.70 -3.49
CA TYR A 52 1.70 10.88 -3.24
C TYR A 52 2.36 11.37 -4.53
N THR A 53 2.61 12.67 -4.59
CA THR A 53 3.38 13.27 -5.69
C THR A 53 4.87 12.90 -5.57
N THR A 54 5.61 13.06 -6.67
CA THR A 54 7.06 12.86 -6.65
C THR A 54 7.74 13.74 -5.59
N ALA A 55 7.34 15.01 -5.47
CA ALA A 55 7.88 15.93 -4.46
C ALA A 55 7.60 15.47 -3.01
N MET A 56 6.46 14.84 -2.75
CA MET A 56 6.18 14.23 -1.43
C MET A 56 7.06 13.00 -1.19
N MET A 57 7.28 12.18 -2.22
CA MET A 57 8.11 10.98 -2.10
C MET A 57 9.60 11.32 -1.95
N ASP A 58 10.07 12.47 -2.42
CA ASP A 58 11.42 12.97 -2.18
C ASP A 58 11.70 13.22 -0.68
N ILE A 59 10.64 13.40 0.12
CA ILE A 59 10.73 13.51 1.59
C ILE A 59 10.53 12.12 2.24
N VAL A 60 9.49 11.39 1.82
CA VAL A 60 9.08 10.14 2.48
C VAL A 60 10.10 9.03 2.29
N LEU A 61 10.67 8.86 1.08
CA LEU A 61 11.61 7.77 0.81
C LEU A 61 12.89 7.85 1.65
N PRO A 62 13.57 9.01 1.77
CA PRO A 62 14.72 9.14 2.66
C PRO A 62 14.39 8.89 4.12
N GLY A 63 13.23 9.38 4.59
CA GLY A 63 12.75 9.16 5.96
C GLY A 63 12.49 7.68 6.23
N ALA A 64 11.79 6.97 5.34
CA ALA A 64 11.56 5.54 5.46
C ALA A 64 12.87 4.74 5.40
N ALA A 65 13.83 5.13 4.54
CA ALA A 65 15.14 4.51 4.44
C ALA A 65 15.97 4.68 5.73
N ALA A 66 15.87 5.82 6.40
CA ALA A 66 16.50 6.04 7.69
C ALA A 66 15.98 5.09 8.79
N HIS A 67 14.76 4.59 8.63
CA HIS A 67 14.15 3.57 9.48
C HIS A 67 14.36 2.12 8.96
N GLY A 68 15.15 1.93 7.90
CA GLY A 68 15.48 0.60 7.35
C GLY A 68 14.55 0.11 6.24
N TYR A 69 13.55 0.90 5.83
CA TYR A 69 12.66 0.51 4.74
C TYR A 69 13.13 1.08 3.40
N THR A 70 13.41 0.20 2.44
CA THR A 70 13.75 0.59 1.06
C THR A 70 12.99 -0.26 0.05
N THR A 71 12.69 0.31 -1.12
CA THR A 71 12.12 -0.39 -2.27
C THR A 71 13.12 -0.45 -3.41
N ASP A 72 12.95 -1.42 -4.34
CA ASP A 72 13.76 -1.47 -5.58
C ASP A 72 13.26 -0.41 -6.59
N ASN A 73 11.98 -0.05 -6.52
CA ASN A 73 11.38 1.02 -7.33
C ASN A 73 10.18 1.65 -6.61
N CYS A 74 9.89 2.92 -6.91
CA CYS A 74 8.73 3.63 -6.41
C CYS A 74 8.09 4.45 -7.54
N VAL A 75 6.83 4.17 -7.85
CA VAL A 75 6.08 4.84 -8.92
C VAL A 75 4.97 5.70 -8.34
N THR A 76 4.97 6.97 -8.72
CA THR A 76 3.88 7.93 -8.48
C THR A 76 3.01 8.06 -9.73
N SER A 77 1.81 8.61 -9.58
CA SER A 77 0.92 8.84 -10.73
C SER A 77 1.25 10.09 -11.56
N ASN A 78 2.22 10.91 -11.17
CA ASN A 78 2.47 12.22 -11.79
C ASN A 78 2.70 12.21 -13.31
N ASN A 79 3.37 11.19 -13.82
CA ASN A 79 3.71 11.06 -15.23
C ASN A 79 2.93 9.94 -15.93
N LEU A 80 1.83 9.49 -15.34
CA LEU A 80 0.99 8.42 -15.86
C LEU A 80 -0.39 8.96 -16.21
N PRO A 81 -1.14 8.28 -17.11
CA PRO A 81 -2.46 8.72 -17.55
C PRO A 81 -3.47 8.85 -16.41
N ALA A 82 -3.34 8.05 -15.35
CA ALA A 82 -4.17 8.10 -14.14
C ALA A 82 -3.51 7.36 -12.97
N GLY A 83 -3.90 7.74 -11.74
CA GLY A 83 -3.58 6.99 -10.52
C GLY A 83 -4.58 5.87 -10.24
N ARG A 84 -4.47 5.27 -9.04
CA ARG A 84 -5.39 4.22 -8.58
C ARG A 84 -6.87 4.62 -8.73
N PRO A 85 -7.74 3.72 -9.11
CA PRO A 85 -7.60 2.26 -9.24
C PRO A 85 -7.08 1.79 -10.60
N GLN A 86 -6.58 2.68 -11.47
CA GLN A 86 -6.01 2.29 -12.76
C GLN A 86 -4.65 1.59 -12.57
N PRO A 87 -4.31 0.59 -13.41
CA PRO A 87 -3.18 -0.32 -13.18
C PRO A 87 -1.82 0.25 -13.59
N TYR A 88 -1.75 1.49 -14.05
CA TYR A 88 -0.57 2.05 -14.70
C TYR A 88 0.68 2.05 -13.82
N MET A 89 0.55 2.32 -12.52
CA MET A 89 1.71 2.32 -11.62
C MET A 89 2.27 0.91 -11.40
N ILE A 90 1.40 -0.12 -11.38
CA ILE A 90 1.85 -1.53 -11.33
C ILE A 90 2.59 -1.88 -12.61
N TYR A 91 2.04 -1.56 -13.77
CA TYR A 91 2.70 -1.85 -15.05
C TYR A 91 4.02 -1.09 -15.21
N GLN A 92 4.09 0.16 -14.75
CA GLN A 92 5.35 0.90 -14.77
C GLN A 92 6.39 0.24 -13.85
N ASN A 93 6.02 -0.19 -12.65
CA ASN A 93 6.92 -0.98 -11.79
C ASN A 93 7.41 -2.26 -12.48
N MET A 94 6.53 -2.98 -13.17
CA MET A 94 6.92 -4.20 -13.89
C MET A 94 7.93 -3.89 -14.99
N ILE A 95 7.76 -2.81 -15.75
CA ILE A 95 8.69 -2.36 -16.79
C ILE A 95 10.06 -2.02 -16.17
N ASP A 96 10.05 -1.17 -15.15
CA ASP A 96 11.27 -0.65 -14.53
C ASP A 96 12.08 -1.76 -13.82
N LEU A 97 11.38 -2.76 -13.26
CA LEU A 97 11.98 -3.90 -12.57
C LEU A 97 12.20 -5.12 -13.48
N ALA A 98 11.88 -5.00 -14.77
CA ALA A 98 11.98 -6.06 -15.78
C ALA A 98 11.20 -7.33 -15.40
N ILE A 99 9.98 -7.19 -14.88
CA ILE A 99 9.07 -8.29 -14.55
C ILE A 99 8.17 -8.59 -15.75
N PRO A 100 8.33 -9.74 -16.42
CA PRO A 100 7.67 -9.99 -17.72
C PRO A 100 6.23 -10.51 -17.60
N SER A 101 5.78 -10.95 -16.42
CA SER A 101 4.47 -11.60 -16.24
C SER A 101 3.70 -11.02 -15.06
N VAL A 102 2.44 -10.66 -15.30
CA VAL A 102 1.50 -10.24 -14.24
C VAL A 102 1.26 -11.35 -13.22
N GLN A 103 1.36 -12.61 -13.63
CA GLN A 103 1.21 -13.77 -12.75
C GLN A 103 2.32 -13.86 -11.68
N SER A 104 3.49 -13.22 -11.94
CA SER A 104 4.60 -13.15 -10.99
C SER A 104 4.53 -11.93 -10.05
N VAL A 105 3.43 -11.19 -10.06
CA VAL A 105 3.27 -9.96 -9.30
C VAL A 105 2.18 -10.12 -8.24
N ILE A 106 2.48 -9.60 -7.05
CA ILE A 106 1.51 -9.45 -5.97
C ILE A 106 1.35 -7.96 -5.65
N LYS A 107 0.13 -7.45 -5.77
CA LYS A 107 -0.26 -6.18 -5.18
C LYS A 107 -0.66 -6.41 -3.72
N TYR A 108 0.12 -5.86 -2.82
CA TYR A 108 -0.20 -5.82 -1.39
C TYR A 108 -0.63 -4.41 -1.01
N GLY A 109 -1.77 -4.25 -0.35
CA GLY A 109 -2.29 -2.93 -0.03
C GLY A 109 -3.32 -2.90 1.08
N ASP A 110 -3.60 -1.70 1.58
CA ASP A 110 -4.39 -1.44 2.77
C ASP A 110 -5.70 -0.69 2.50
N THR A 111 -5.95 -0.30 1.23
CA THR A 111 -7.16 0.41 0.82
C THR A 111 -7.92 -0.34 -0.27
N ILE A 112 -9.21 -0.03 -0.40
CA ILE A 112 -10.03 -0.54 -1.50
C ILE A 112 -9.49 -0.09 -2.87
N ALA A 113 -8.85 1.08 -2.93
CA ALA A 113 -8.21 1.56 -4.16
C ALA A 113 -7.00 0.69 -4.55
N ASP A 114 -6.22 0.21 -3.58
CA ASP A 114 -5.12 -0.74 -3.81
C ASP A 114 -5.63 -2.08 -4.33
N ILE A 115 -6.68 -2.61 -3.71
CA ILE A 115 -7.29 -3.86 -4.15
C ILE A 115 -7.76 -3.75 -5.61
N LYS A 116 -8.48 -2.69 -5.94
CA LYS A 116 -8.95 -2.45 -7.31
C LYS A 116 -7.81 -2.22 -8.30
N GLU A 117 -6.72 -1.57 -7.90
CA GLU A 117 -5.51 -1.41 -8.72
C GLU A 117 -4.93 -2.78 -9.10
N GLY A 118 -4.79 -3.69 -8.11
CA GLY A 118 -4.29 -5.03 -8.35
C GLY A 118 -5.22 -5.87 -9.23
N VAL A 119 -6.53 -5.81 -8.99
CA VAL A 119 -7.54 -6.50 -9.81
C VAL A 119 -7.50 -5.99 -11.26
N ASN A 120 -7.44 -4.68 -11.45
CA ASN A 120 -7.39 -4.06 -12.79
C ASN A 120 -6.07 -4.36 -13.52
N ALA A 121 -5.00 -4.64 -12.78
CA ALA A 121 -3.70 -5.06 -13.33
C ALA A 121 -3.64 -6.56 -13.65
N ASP A 122 -4.64 -7.34 -13.30
CA ASP A 122 -4.66 -8.81 -13.41
C ASP A 122 -3.51 -9.49 -12.65
N VAL A 123 -3.14 -8.94 -11.49
CA VAL A 123 -2.11 -9.48 -10.60
C VAL A 123 -2.72 -10.11 -9.35
N TRP A 124 -1.96 -10.95 -8.66
CA TRP A 124 -2.35 -11.43 -7.33
C TRP A 124 -2.55 -10.25 -6.39
N THR A 125 -3.66 -10.23 -5.66
CA THR A 125 -4.05 -9.08 -4.84
C THR A 125 -4.28 -9.51 -3.40
N VAL A 126 -3.52 -8.92 -2.48
CA VAL A 126 -3.54 -9.23 -1.04
C VAL A 126 -3.87 -7.96 -0.26
N GLY A 127 -4.95 -8.01 0.51
CA GLY A 127 -5.32 -6.94 1.42
C GLY A 127 -4.77 -7.16 2.83
N VAL A 128 -4.44 -6.08 3.54
CA VAL A 128 -4.04 -6.12 4.95
C VAL A 128 -5.04 -5.35 5.83
N ILE A 129 -5.30 -5.85 7.04
CA ILE A 129 -6.31 -5.29 7.94
C ILE A 129 -5.70 -4.38 9.01
N LEU A 130 -4.81 -4.92 9.85
CA LEU A 130 -4.23 -4.15 10.95
C LEU A 130 -3.20 -3.14 10.43
N GLY A 131 -3.30 -1.92 10.89
CA GLY A 131 -2.52 -0.78 10.40
C GLY A 131 -3.02 -0.22 9.06
N SER A 132 -4.17 -0.68 8.55
CA SER A 132 -4.75 -0.18 7.31
C SER A 132 -5.56 1.11 7.50
N ASN A 133 -5.62 1.91 6.45
CA ASN A 133 -6.55 3.03 6.36
C ASN A 133 -8.02 2.58 6.46
N GLU A 134 -8.33 1.36 6.01
CA GLU A 134 -9.68 0.78 6.11
C GLU A 134 -10.11 0.48 7.55
N MET A 135 -9.17 0.23 8.46
CA MET A 135 -9.45 0.14 9.90
C MET A 135 -9.74 1.51 10.52
N GLY A 136 -9.07 2.56 10.04
CA GLY A 136 -9.22 3.93 10.52
C GLY A 136 -8.82 4.11 11.99
N LEU A 137 -7.86 3.32 12.48
CA LEU A 137 -7.37 3.31 13.85
C LEU A 137 -5.85 3.32 13.89
N THR A 138 -5.29 4.06 14.82
CA THR A 138 -3.88 3.96 15.18
C THR A 138 -3.58 2.62 15.85
N GLN A 139 -2.30 2.28 15.96
CA GLN A 139 -1.87 1.08 16.68
C GLN A 139 -2.28 1.13 18.15
N GLU A 140 -2.18 2.30 18.77
CA GLU A 140 -2.57 2.53 20.17
C GLU A 140 -4.08 2.32 20.37
N GLU A 141 -4.90 2.92 19.52
CA GLU A 141 -6.35 2.75 19.54
C GLU A 141 -6.75 1.29 19.32
N THR A 142 -6.11 0.62 18.35
CA THR A 142 -6.33 -0.80 18.07
C THR A 142 -6.05 -1.65 19.31
N GLY A 143 -4.95 -1.39 20.03
CA GLY A 143 -4.57 -2.12 21.24
C GLY A 143 -5.50 -1.89 22.43
N LYS A 144 -6.28 -0.79 22.45
CA LYS A 144 -7.24 -0.46 23.51
C LYS A 144 -8.64 -0.99 23.25
N LEU A 145 -8.93 -1.49 22.05
CA LEU A 145 -10.27 -2.01 21.73
C LEU A 145 -10.55 -3.32 22.48
N PRO A 146 -11.80 -3.50 22.97
CA PRO A 146 -12.27 -4.82 23.37
C PRO A 146 -12.14 -5.83 22.22
N ALA A 147 -11.76 -7.07 22.53
CA ALA A 147 -11.50 -8.11 21.52
C ALA A 147 -12.70 -8.35 20.58
N GLU A 148 -13.93 -8.30 21.11
CA GLU A 148 -15.15 -8.46 20.32
C GLU A 148 -15.32 -7.34 19.29
N GLU A 149 -15.10 -6.09 19.69
CA GLU A 149 -15.20 -4.93 18.81
C GLU A 149 -14.09 -4.94 17.75
N LEU A 150 -12.86 -5.28 18.15
CA LEU A 150 -11.75 -5.44 17.21
C LEU A 150 -12.08 -6.50 16.16
N ASN A 151 -12.52 -7.68 16.57
CA ASN A 151 -12.89 -8.76 15.66
C ASN A 151 -14.03 -8.37 14.72
N ARG A 152 -15.02 -7.64 15.20
CA ARG A 152 -16.13 -7.12 14.40
C ARG A 152 -15.64 -6.17 13.31
N ARG A 153 -14.75 -5.22 13.64
CA ARG A 153 -14.16 -4.28 12.69
C ARG A 153 -13.28 -4.98 11.66
N MET A 154 -12.40 -5.87 12.12
CA MET A 154 -11.56 -6.67 11.22
C MET A 154 -12.38 -7.49 10.24
N ALA A 155 -13.46 -8.13 10.68
CA ALA A 155 -14.37 -8.88 9.82
C ALA A 155 -15.04 -7.98 8.76
N ALA A 156 -15.43 -6.76 9.14
CA ALA A 156 -16.02 -5.80 8.21
C ALA A 156 -15.01 -5.33 7.14
N VAL A 157 -13.77 -5.03 7.53
CA VAL A 157 -12.69 -4.67 6.59
C VAL A 157 -12.41 -5.83 5.66
N ARG A 158 -12.21 -7.03 6.19
CA ARG A 158 -11.99 -8.26 5.41
C ARG A 158 -13.06 -8.47 4.35
N LYS A 159 -14.32 -8.34 4.75
CA LYS A 159 -15.46 -8.46 3.82
C LYS A 159 -15.39 -7.43 2.69
N ARG A 160 -15.09 -6.15 3.00
CA ARG A 160 -14.97 -5.10 1.97
C ARG A 160 -13.85 -5.40 0.98
N MET A 161 -12.68 -5.84 1.47
CA MET A 161 -11.53 -6.18 0.61
C MET A 161 -11.83 -7.36 -0.32
N TYR A 162 -12.46 -8.43 0.19
CA TYR A 162 -12.91 -9.54 -0.67
C TYR A 162 -13.98 -9.11 -1.69
N MET A 163 -14.92 -8.27 -1.29
CA MET A 163 -15.92 -7.73 -2.22
C MET A 163 -15.29 -6.80 -3.29
N ALA A 164 -14.16 -6.19 -3.01
CA ALA A 164 -13.41 -5.39 -3.97
C ALA A 164 -12.54 -6.25 -4.92
N GLY A 165 -12.42 -7.56 -4.66
CA GLY A 165 -11.73 -8.52 -5.52
C GLY A 165 -10.37 -9.01 -4.99
N ALA A 166 -10.05 -8.79 -3.70
CA ALA A 166 -8.83 -9.35 -3.12
C ALA A 166 -8.82 -10.88 -3.21
N HIS A 167 -7.72 -11.46 -3.66
CA HIS A 167 -7.52 -12.92 -3.66
C HIS A 167 -7.29 -13.46 -2.26
N TYR A 168 -6.59 -12.68 -1.43
CA TYR A 168 -6.32 -12.98 -0.03
C TYR A 168 -6.45 -11.73 0.82
N VAL A 169 -6.76 -11.91 2.11
CA VAL A 169 -6.78 -10.82 3.08
C VAL A 169 -6.14 -11.32 4.38
N VAL A 170 -5.03 -10.71 4.74
CA VAL A 170 -4.25 -11.04 5.94
C VAL A 170 -4.51 -10.06 7.07
N ASN A 171 -4.23 -10.45 8.32
CA ASN A 171 -4.34 -9.51 9.45
C ASN A 171 -3.16 -8.55 9.49
N THR A 172 -1.95 -9.06 9.27
CA THR A 172 -0.70 -8.29 9.28
C THR A 172 0.21 -8.72 8.13
N ILE A 173 1.24 -7.92 7.86
CA ILE A 173 2.25 -8.24 6.84
C ILE A 173 3.04 -9.52 7.17
N ALA A 174 3.11 -9.92 8.43
CA ALA A 174 3.83 -11.14 8.85
C ALA A 174 3.26 -12.43 8.20
N GLU A 175 2.00 -12.40 7.73
CA GLU A 175 1.36 -13.52 7.04
C GLU A 175 1.67 -13.54 5.53
N LEU A 176 2.25 -12.47 4.97
CA LEU A 176 2.51 -12.36 3.53
C LEU A 176 3.45 -13.45 2.98
N PRO A 177 4.54 -13.87 3.64
CA PRO A 177 5.38 -14.94 3.14
C PRO A 177 4.64 -16.26 2.93
N GLU A 178 3.73 -16.63 3.83
CA GLU A 178 2.88 -17.83 3.68
C GLU A 178 1.94 -17.71 2.46
N ILE A 179 1.36 -16.54 2.26
CA ILE A 179 0.51 -16.28 1.08
C ILE A 179 1.32 -16.41 -0.22
N ILE A 180 2.56 -15.95 -0.24
CA ILE A 180 3.45 -16.10 -1.39
C ILE A 180 3.71 -17.59 -1.70
N GLU A 181 3.96 -18.41 -0.69
CA GLU A 181 4.13 -19.86 -0.85
C GLU A 181 2.87 -20.51 -1.43
N ILE A 182 1.68 -20.15 -0.91
CA ILE A 182 0.40 -20.64 -1.44
C ILE A 182 0.21 -20.26 -2.91
N ILE A 183 0.54 -19.01 -3.28
CA ILE A 183 0.46 -18.53 -4.67
C ILE A 183 1.43 -19.31 -5.56
N ASN A 184 2.68 -19.49 -5.15
CA ASN A 184 3.67 -20.24 -5.89
C ASN A 184 3.24 -21.70 -6.14
N HIS A 185 2.61 -22.35 -5.15
CA HIS A 185 2.05 -23.70 -5.34
C HIS A 185 0.88 -23.76 -6.33
N LYS A 186 0.14 -22.67 -6.51
CA LYS A 186 -0.96 -22.61 -7.49
C LYS A 186 -0.48 -22.36 -8.92
N MET A 187 0.71 -21.79 -9.06
CA MET A 187 1.32 -21.48 -10.38
C MET A 187 2.11 -22.64 -10.96
N ASN A 188 2.48 -23.63 -10.13
CA ASN A 188 3.18 -24.86 -10.53
C ASN A 188 2.20 -26.01 -10.76
#